data_22541666f02baecba5eb19ca09d315dd
#
_entry.id   22541666f02baecba5eb19ca09d315dd
#
_cell.length_a   1.000
_cell.length_b   1.000
_cell.length_c   1.000
_cell.angle_alpha   90.00
_cell.angle_beta   90.00
_cell.angle_gamma   90.00
#
_symmetry.space_group_name_H-M   'P 1'
#
loop_
_entity.id
_entity.type
_entity.pdbx_description
1 polymer ?
#
loop_
_entity_poly.entity_id
_entity_poly.type
_entity_poly.pdbx_seq_one_letter_code
_entity_poly.pdbx_strand_id
1 'polypeptide(L)'
;MRRVLVLSHTYLQPTHRGKLRALAARGLEVTVAIPQRWREPWFGRPIDVAWERQGGLEVFPLPASGMGRGRKAGLANAQYGRRALKALLRDRRPDLVQIEEEPNTIAAHQVLGAARRLGIPVVLFTHQNVALDQGWWAHWKQRRMLRKLTGLVAGSDLAGTLVRRDAPNLPIAVIPQLGALAPHEPQHVPHEGLAIGYVGRLVPHKGLDILFQALAQQRGAKWRLTIVGDGPERESLEALASELRLAARVRWTGGLPAEQVANLWPDLDVLVQPSLALPHWREANGQILMEAMANEVAVLGTDSGVIPELIGDAGLVVPAGDPAALGAAFEKLSDNATRRALAQAARARALRLYSDDAIAERTLEFWRQVAK
;
A
#
# COMPACT_ATOMS: atom_id res chain seq x y z
N MET A 1 27.05 3.38 5.75
CA MET A 1 25.73 3.06 6.37
C MET A 1 25.62 1.56 6.48
N ARG A 2 25.47 1.05 7.71
CA ARG A 2 25.36 -0.38 8.03
C ARG A 2 24.10 -0.68 8.87
N ARG A 3 23.75 0.19 9.79
CA ARG A 3 22.62 0.02 10.72
C ARG A 3 21.51 0.99 10.38
N VAL A 4 20.31 0.47 10.16
CA VAL A 4 19.14 1.30 9.87
C VAL A 4 17.99 0.94 10.82
N LEU A 5 17.26 1.97 11.24
CA LEU A 5 16.06 1.82 12.05
C LEU A 5 14.86 2.31 11.23
N VAL A 6 13.89 1.44 11.03
CA VAL A 6 12.60 1.76 10.39
C VAL A 6 11.52 1.78 11.46
N LEU A 7 10.69 2.83 11.51
CA LEU A 7 9.53 2.89 12.40
C LEU A 7 8.25 2.93 11.58
N SER A 8 7.39 1.94 11.75
CA SER A 8 6.11 1.86 11.05
C SER A 8 5.18 0.85 11.69
N HIS A 9 3.87 1.14 11.67
CA HIS A 9 2.83 0.16 12.00
C HIS A 9 2.57 -0.83 10.85
N THR A 10 2.97 -0.51 9.62
CA THR A 10 2.71 -1.32 8.41
C THR A 10 3.33 -2.71 8.50
N TYR A 11 4.45 -2.87 9.20
CA TYR A 11 5.17 -4.14 9.35
C TYR A 11 4.66 -5.05 10.48
N LEU A 12 3.49 -4.76 11.03
CA LEU A 12 2.76 -5.66 11.92
C LEU A 12 2.50 -7.01 11.24
N GLN A 13 2.14 -6.97 9.96
CA GLN A 13 1.97 -8.16 9.15
C GLN A 13 3.34 -8.71 8.71
N PRO A 14 3.68 -9.98 9.00
CA PRO A 14 4.96 -10.57 8.58
C PRO A 14 5.17 -10.60 7.07
N THR A 15 4.10 -10.70 6.30
CA THR A 15 4.09 -10.65 4.82
C THR A 15 4.59 -9.31 4.27
N HIS A 16 4.40 -8.21 4.99
CA HIS A 16 4.85 -6.88 4.59
C HIS A 16 6.36 -6.64 4.79
N ARG A 17 7.09 -7.58 5.43
CA ARG A 17 8.50 -7.41 5.77
C ARG A 17 9.47 -7.82 4.67
N GLY A 18 8.99 -8.10 3.44
CA GLY A 18 9.81 -8.56 2.31
C GLY A 18 10.92 -7.57 1.96
N LYS A 19 10.59 -6.30 1.74
CA LYS A 19 11.57 -5.21 1.53
C LYS A 19 12.66 -5.18 2.64
N LEU A 20 12.28 -5.34 3.90
CA LEU A 20 13.22 -5.28 5.02
C LEU A 20 14.15 -6.49 5.03
N ARG A 21 13.65 -7.69 4.70
CA ARG A 21 14.47 -8.89 4.52
C ARG A 21 15.44 -8.72 3.36
N ALA A 22 14.99 -8.16 2.25
CA ALA A 22 15.82 -7.87 1.09
C ALA A 22 16.93 -6.85 1.41
N LEU A 23 16.67 -5.84 2.23
CA LEU A 23 17.67 -4.90 2.74
C LEU A 23 18.68 -5.60 3.64
N ALA A 24 18.22 -6.47 4.55
CA ALA A 24 19.10 -7.25 5.43
C ALA A 24 19.99 -8.21 4.64
N ALA A 25 19.46 -8.88 3.62
CA ALA A 25 20.21 -9.74 2.71
C ALA A 25 21.34 -8.99 1.94
N ARG A 26 21.21 -7.67 1.79
CA ARG A 26 22.23 -6.78 1.23
C ARG A 26 23.30 -6.32 2.25
N GLY A 27 23.34 -6.95 3.42
CA GLY A 27 24.35 -6.72 4.45
C GLY A 27 24.04 -5.59 5.44
N LEU A 28 22.80 -5.10 5.48
CA LEU A 28 22.36 -4.14 6.48
C LEU A 28 21.88 -4.83 7.76
N GLU A 29 22.17 -4.23 8.89
CA GLU A 29 21.52 -4.52 10.16
C GLU A 29 20.23 -3.68 10.24
N VAL A 30 19.10 -4.31 9.95
CA VAL A 30 17.82 -3.63 9.89
C VAL A 30 17.05 -3.88 11.19
N THR A 31 16.77 -2.83 11.96
CA THR A 31 15.82 -2.89 13.06
C THR A 31 14.50 -2.24 12.62
N VAL A 32 13.41 -2.97 12.66
CA VAL A 32 12.07 -2.40 12.49
C VAL A 32 11.39 -2.27 13.84
N ALA A 33 11.10 -1.04 14.25
CA ALA A 33 10.33 -0.76 15.46
C ALA A 33 8.85 -0.60 15.10
N ILE A 34 8.02 -1.45 15.69
CA ILE A 34 6.57 -1.46 15.47
C ILE A 34 5.85 -1.33 16.82
N PRO A 35 4.60 -0.82 16.83
CA PRO A 35 3.83 -0.78 18.07
C PRO A 35 3.72 -2.17 18.70
N GLN A 36 4.04 -2.27 19.99
CA GLN A 36 3.98 -3.54 20.74
C GLN A 36 2.58 -4.15 20.72
N ARG A 37 1.56 -3.30 20.72
CA ARG A 37 0.17 -3.71 20.61
C ARG A 37 -0.57 -2.80 19.65
N TRP A 38 -1.27 -3.41 18.69
CA TRP A 38 -2.03 -2.68 17.67
C TRP A 38 -3.46 -3.17 17.61
N ARG A 39 -4.40 -2.27 17.44
CA ARG A 39 -5.80 -2.61 17.15
C ARG A 39 -6.18 -1.97 15.83
N GLU A 40 -6.33 -2.80 14.82
CA GLU A 40 -6.93 -2.36 13.57
C GLU A 40 -8.39 -1.95 13.81
N PRO A 41 -8.83 -0.79 13.28
CA PRO A 41 -10.23 -0.37 13.42
C PRO A 41 -11.23 -1.38 12.85
N TRP A 42 -10.80 -2.17 11.87
CA TRP A 42 -11.61 -3.08 11.07
C TRP A 42 -11.46 -4.57 11.46
N PHE A 43 -10.40 -4.97 12.13
CA PHE A 43 -10.16 -6.31 12.64
C PHE A 43 -10.32 -6.33 14.15
N GLY A 44 -11.34 -7.00 14.65
CA GLY A 44 -11.84 -6.91 16.03
C GLY A 44 -10.86 -7.30 17.14
N ARG A 45 -9.73 -7.96 16.86
CA ARG A 45 -8.75 -8.40 17.87
C ARG A 45 -7.47 -7.59 17.79
N PRO A 46 -6.90 -7.19 18.94
CA PRO A 46 -5.58 -6.55 18.94
C PRO A 46 -4.50 -7.55 18.51
N ILE A 47 -3.52 -7.05 17.76
CA ILE A 47 -2.31 -7.78 17.41
C ILE A 47 -1.26 -7.43 18.45
N ASP A 48 -0.76 -8.42 19.18
CA ASP A 48 0.39 -8.27 20.06
C ASP A 48 1.65 -8.74 19.32
N VAL A 49 2.70 -7.92 19.36
CA VAL A 49 3.94 -8.16 18.66
C VAL A 49 5.00 -8.63 19.64
N ALA A 50 5.64 -9.75 19.32
CA ALA A 50 6.81 -10.23 20.02
C ALA A 50 8.11 -9.72 19.38
N TRP A 51 9.17 -9.67 20.17
CA TRP A 51 10.51 -9.45 19.65
C TRP A 51 10.94 -10.66 18.80
N GLU A 52 11.54 -10.38 17.68
CA GLU A 52 11.98 -11.41 16.74
C GLU A 52 13.29 -10.94 16.06
N ARG A 53 14.23 -11.87 15.79
CA ARG A 53 15.42 -11.55 15.02
C ARG A 53 15.77 -12.71 14.09
N GLN A 54 15.91 -12.42 12.80
CA GLN A 54 16.25 -13.40 11.79
C GLN A 54 17.09 -12.75 10.67
N GLY A 55 18.23 -13.32 10.35
CA GLY A 55 19.00 -12.97 9.13
C GLY A 55 19.36 -11.49 8.97
N GLY A 56 19.69 -10.77 10.03
CA GLY A 56 20.01 -9.33 9.96
C GLY A 56 18.81 -8.39 10.09
N LEU A 57 17.58 -8.91 10.08
CA LEU A 57 16.36 -8.19 10.42
C LEU A 57 15.98 -8.45 11.88
N GLU A 58 15.79 -7.37 12.64
CA GLU A 58 15.26 -7.36 13.99
C GLU A 58 13.89 -6.68 14.01
N VAL A 59 12.87 -7.36 14.52
CA VAL A 59 11.55 -6.79 14.82
C VAL A 59 11.52 -6.41 16.29
N PHE A 60 11.38 -5.12 16.57
CA PHE A 60 11.42 -4.58 17.93
C PHE A 60 10.04 -4.03 18.32
N PRO A 61 9.33 -4.70 19.27
CA PRO A 61 8.06 -4.19 19.79
C PRO A 61 8.31 -2.96 20.65
N LEU A 62 7.79 -1.81 20.23
CA LEU A 62 7.95 -0.54 20.92
C LEU A 62 6.64 -0.17 21.64
N PRO A 63 6.66 0.08 22.96
CA PRO A 63 5.48 0.55 23.68
C PRO A 63 4.87 1.77 22.98
N ALA A 64 3.58 1.71 22.70
CA ALA A 64 2.85 2.78 22.06
C ALA A 64 1.48 3.00 22.69
N SER A 65 0.94 4.23 22.55
CA SER A 65 -0.35 4.68 23.07
C SER A 65 -1.08 5.54 22.05
N GLY A 66 -2.32 5.96 22.34
CA GLY A 66 -3.10 6.80 21.44
C GLY A 66 -3.86 6.04 20.35
N MET A 67 -3.77 4.71 20.33
CA MET A 67 -4.41 3.80 19.38
C MET A 67 -5.65 3.13 20.01
N GLY A 68 -6.47 3.90 20.72
CA GLY A 68 -7.61 3.37 21.47
C GLY A 68 -8.95 3.57 20.79
N ARG A 69 -10.05 3.08 21.43
CA ARG A 69 -11.44 3.37 21.04
C ARG A 69 -11.78 4.82 21.38
N GLY A 70 -12.38 5.56 20.44
CA GLY A 70 -12.94 6.89 20.66
C GLY A 70 -12.72 7.86 19.49
N ARG A 71 -13.41 9.00 19.49
CA ARG A 71 -13.35 10.05 18.44
C ARG A 71 -11.94 10.59 18.16
N LYS A 72 -10.99 10.41 19.08
CA LYS A 72 -9.59 10.85 18.94
C LYS A 72 -8.63 9.68 18.72
N ALA A 73 -9.12 8.45 18.57
CA ALA A 73 -8.31 7.29 18.29
C ALA A 73 -8.02 7.22 16.78
N GLY A 74 -6.76 7.04 16.42
CA GLY A 74 -6.35 6.92 15.02
C GLY A 74 -4.84 7.07 14.88
N LEU A 75 -4.33 6.75 13.69
CA LEU A 75 -2.90 6.84 13.36
C LEU A 75 -2.30 8.22 13.69
N ALA A 76 -3.07 9.31 13.48
CA ALA A 76 -2.60 10.66 13.73
C ALA A 76 -2.22 10.92 15.20
N ASN A 77 -2.81 10.19 16.15
CA ASN A 77 -2.58 10.36 17.59
C ASN A 77 -1.69 9.27 18.21
N ALA A 78 -1.20 8.33 17.40
CA ALA A 78 -0.28 7.31 17.87
C ALA A 78 1.00 7.93 18.41
N GLN A 79 1.46 7.45 19.57
CA GLN A 79 2.68 7.92 20.23
C GLN A 79 3.49 6.73 20.73
N TYR A 80 4.79 6.77 20.50
CA TYR A 80 5.71 5.80 21.07
C TYR A 80 6.15 6.20 22.49
N GLY A 81 6.44 5.22 23.34
CA GLY A 81 6.98 5.44 24.68
C GLY A 81 8.32 6.18 24.61
N ARG A 82 8.36 7.43 25.10
CA ARG A 82 9.52 8.33 24.94
C ARG A 82 10.82 7.76 25.50
N ARG A 83 10.75 7.06 26.65
CA ARG A 83 11.94 6.43 27.27
C ARG A 83 12.42 5.26 26.44
N ALA A 84 11.51 4.37 26.00
CA ALA A 84 11.83 3.20 25.18
C ALA A 84 12.39 3.61 23.81
N LEU A 85 11.80 4.60 23.13
CA LEU A 85 12.31 5.14 21.87
C LEU A 85 13.74 5.71 22.00
N LYS A 86 14.01 6.48 23.06
CA LYS A 86 15.34 7.01 23.31
C LYS A 86 16.36 5.92 23.62
N ALA A 87 15.97 4.92 24.40
CA ALA A 87 16.82 3.76 24.69
C ALA A 87 17.15 3.00 23.39
N LEU A 88 16.13 2.68 22.60
CA LEU A 88 16.33 2.00 21.30
C LEU A 88 17.31 2.74 20.39
N LEU A 89 17.15 4.06 20.21
CA LEU A 89 18.05 4.86 19.39
C LEU A 89 19.50 4.88 19.90
N ARG A 90 19.72 4.92 21.24
CA ARG A 90 21.03 4.90 21.85
C ARG A 90 21.70 3.53 21.79
N ASP A 91 20.93 2.47 21.98
CA ASP A 91 21.42 1.09 21.98
C ASP A 91 21.77 0.61 20.58
N ARG A 92 20.91 0.87 19.61
CA ARG A 92 21.12 0.45 18.21
C ARG A 92 22.04 1.37 17.43
N ARG A 93 22.14 2.65 17.82
CA ARG A 93 22.97 3.67 17.14
C ARG A 93 22.84 3.57 15.62
N PRO A 94 21.62 3.74 15.06
CA PRO A 94 21.44 3.61 13.62
C PRO A 94 22.15 4.74 12.88
N ASP A 95 22.67 4.42 11.71
CA ASP A 95 23.28 5.40 10.81
C ASP A 95 22.21 6.25 10.10
N LEU A 96 20.96 5.72 10.06
CA LEU A 96 19.80 6.40 9.48
C LEU A 96 18.51 5.88 10.15
N VAL A 97 17.56 6.78 10.33
CA VAL A 97 16.20 6.45 10.76
C VAL A 97 15.23 6.74 9.60
N GLN A 98 14.46 5.74 9.17
CA GLN A 98 13.31 5.95 8.29
C GLN A 98 12.01 5.90 9.09
N ILE A 99 11.19 6.93 8.96
CA ILE A 99 9.88 7.04 9.58
C ILE A 99 8.86 6.77 8.48
N GLU A 100 8.07 5.73 8.63
CA GLU A 100 6.98 5.40 7.70
C GLU A 100 5.62 5.69 8.36
N GLU A 101 5.44 6.95 8.68
CA GLU A 101 4.23 7.55 9.23
C GLU A 101 4.01 8.91 8.58
N GLU A 102 2.76 9.33 8.42
CA GLU A 102 2.46 10.61 7.76
C GLU A 102 3.04 11.82 8.51
N PRO A 103 3.46 12.89 7.80
CA PRO A 103 4.18 14.02 8.38
C PRO A 103 3.38 14.82 9.42
N ASN A 104 2.05 14.67 9.44
CA ASN A 104 1.16 15.33 10.40
C ASN A 104 0.92 14.51 11.67
N THR A 105 1.52 13.31 11.82
CA THR A 105 1.33 12.43 12.97
C THR A 105 2.23 12.82 14.14
N ILE A 106 1.74 12.58 15.36
CA ILE A 106 2.54 12.82 16.59
C ILE A 106 3.76 11.89 16.61
N ALA A 107 3.61 10.64 16.19
CA ALA A 107 4.69 9.66 16.11
C ALA A 107 5.85 10.16 15.24
N ALA A 108 5.55 10.67 14.05
CA ALA A 108 6.57 11.20 13.13
C ALA A 108 7.36 12.36 13.76
N HIS A 109 6.67 13.34 14.37
CA HIS A 109 7.32 14.44 15.06
C HIS A 109 8.17 13.99 16.26
N GLN A 110 7.70 13.00 17.01
CA GLN A 110 8.39 12.45 18.18
C GLN A 110 9.68 11.74 17.77
N VAL A 111 9.63 10.89 16.75
CA VAL A 111 10.79 10.15 16.27
C VAL A 111 11.82 11.08 15.64
N LEU A 112 11.40 12.01 14.78
CA LEU A 112 12.26 13.04 14.20
C LEU A 112 12.99 13.83 15.29
N GLY A 113 12.26 14.29 16.32
CA GLY A 113 12.85 15.04 17.42
C GLY A 113 13.86 14.24 18.25
N ALA A 114 13.61 12.94 18.43
CA ALA A 114 14.52 12.06 19.18
C ALA A 114 15.80 11.74 18.38
N ALA A 115 15.68 11.39 17.12
CA ALA A 115 16.80 11.06 16.22
C ALA A 115 17.72 12.28 16.01
N ARG A 116 17.14 13.46 15.75
CA ARG A 116 17.94 14.68 15.56
C ARG A 116 18.76 15.10 16.76
N ARG A 117 18.27 14.88 18.00
CA ARG A 117 19.06 15.16 19.22
C ARG A 117 20.30 14.27 19.32
N LEU A 118 20.34 13.17 18.59
CA LEU A 118 21.48 12.24 18.52
C LEU A 118 22.30 12.43 17.23
N GLY A 119 21.98 13.46 16.42
CA GLY A 119 22.65 13.71 15.16
C GLY A 119 22.37 12.69 14.05
N ILE A 120 21.31 11.88 14.20
CA ILE A 120 21.00 10.80 13.26
C ILE A 120 20.18 11.36 12.08
N PRO A 121 20.60 11.10 10.81
CA PRO A 121 19.85 11.43 9.60
C PRO A 121 18.46 10.81 9.63
N VAL A 122 17.45 11.54 9.13
CA VAL A 122 16.06 11.09 9.14
C VAL A 122 15.45 11.19 7.75
N VAL A 123 14.96 10.08 7.25
CA VAL A 123 14.12 9.98 6.05
C VAL A 123 12.68 9.73 6.49
N LEU A 124 11.72 10.41 5.87
CA LEU A 124 10.30 10.18 6.10
C LEU A 124 9.68 9.53 4.86
N PHE A 125 8.71 8.67 5.06
CA PHE A 125 7.86 8.15 4.00
C PHE A 125 6.45 8.75 4.11
N THR A 126 5.79 9.02 2.96
CA THR A 126 4.41 9.50 2.92
C THR A 126 3.63 8.93 1.74
N HIS A 127 2.36 8.61 1.97
CA HIS A 127 1.36 8.30 0.94
C HIS A 127 0.46 9.50 0.60
N GLN A 128 0.60 10.62 1.30
CA GLN A 128 -0.31 11.76 1.14
C GLN A 128 -0.32 12.29 -0.29
N ASN A 129 -1.33 11.92 -1.07
CA ASN A 129 -1.52 12.28 -2.46
C ASN A 129 -2.68 13.28 -2.70
N VAL A 130 -3.30 13.75 -1.62
CA VAL A 130 -4.32 14.81 -1.64
C VAL A 130 -3.88 15.92 -0.69
N ALA A 131 -4.01 17.17 -1.14
CA ALA A 131 -3.77 18.30 -0.26
C ALA A 131 -4.82 18.32 0.86
N LEU A 132 -4.37 18.30 2.11
CA LEU A 132 -5.25 18.37 3.25
C LEU A 132 -5.58 19.83 3.56
N ASP A 133 -6.85 20.15 3.73
CA ASP A 133 -7.27 21.43 4.28
C ASP A 133 -7.05 21.42 5.81
N GLN A 134 -5.84 21.78 6.23
CA GLN A 134 -5.41 21.69 7.62
C GLN A 134 -5.36 23.02 8.37
N GLY A 135 -5.72 24.10 7.71
CA GLY A 135 -5.46 25.44 8.23
C GLY A 135 -3.97 25.79 8.30
N TRP A 136 -3.66 27.10 8.39
CA TRP A 136 -2.29 27.63 8.24
C TRP A 136 -1.29 27.13 9.31
N TRP A 137 -1.71 26.93 10.55
CA TRP A 137 -0.84 26.44 11.63
C TRP A 137 -0.36 25.00 11.42
N ALA A 138 -1.25 24.09 11.00
CA ALA A 138 -0.87 22.72 10.73
C ALA A 138 0.04 22.64 9.50
N HIS A 139 -0.26 23.43 8.48
CA HIS A 139 0.58 23.56 7.29
C HIS A 139 1.98 24.12 7.63
N TRP A 140 2.06 25.16 8.46
CA TRP A 140 3.35 25.69 8.93
C TRP A 140 4.16 24.66 9.72
N LYS A 141 3.50 23.87 10.61
CA LYS A 141 4.15 22.78 11.35
C LYS A 141 4.70 21.71 10.41
N GLN A 142 3.91 21.31 9.41
CA GLN A 142 4.32 20.34 8.39
C GLN A 142 5.56 20.83 7.62
N ARG A 143 5.53 22.05 7.09
CA ARG A 143 6.69 22.66 6.39
C ARG A 143 7.92 22.74 7.29
N ARG A 144 7.73 23.12 8.58
CA ARG A 144 8.84 23.14 9.55
C ARG A 144 9.40 21.75 9.83
N MET A 145 8.58 20.72 9.81
CA MET A 145 9.01 19.33 9.94
C MET A 145 9.82 18.90 8.71
N LEU A 146 9.27 19.09 7.51
CA LEU A 146 9.91 18.71 6.25
C LEU A 146 11.33 19.30 6.12
N ARG A 147 11.53 20.56 6.50
CA ARG A 147 12.86 21.23 6.50
C ARG A 147 13.89 20.61 7.45
N LYS A 148 13.47 19.71 8.33
CA LYS A 148 14.37 19.04 9.29
C LYS A 148 14.72 17.63 8.86
N LEU A 149 14.13 17.13 7.80
CA LEU A 149 14.42 15.82 7.21
C LEU A 149 15.70 15.90 6.36
N THR A 150 16.37 14.78 6.28
CA THR A 150 17.50 14.60 5.37
C THR A 150 17.04 14.20 3.97
N GLY A 151 15.91 13.48 3.87
CA GLY A 151 15.26 13.09 2.64
C GLY A 151 13.82 12.62 2.89
N LEU A 152 13.10 12.39 1.81
CA LEU A 152 11.73 11.89 1.84
C LEU A 152 11.51 10.85 0.75
N VAL A 153 10.81 9.77 1.10
CA VAL A 153 10.28 8.79 0.15
C VAL A 153 8.78 9.05 -0.01
N ALA A 154 8.36 9.30 -1.22
CA ALA A 154 6.94 9.44 -1.58
C ALA A 154 6.44 8.14 -2.19
N GLY A 155 5.25 7.69 -1.79
CA GLY A 155 4.64 6.46 -2.31
C GLY A 155 4.14 6.58 -3.76
N SER A 156 4.05 7.81 -4.29
CA SER A 156 3.64 8.11 -5.67
C SER A 156 4.20 9.47 -6.13
N ASP A 157 4.23 9.70 -7.45
CA ASP A 157 4.61 10.99 -8.03
C ASP A 157 3.73 12.14 -7.55
N LEU A 158 2.44 11.87 -7.36
CA LEU A 158 1.50 12.86 -6.85
C LEU A 158 1.85 13.27 -5.41
N ALA A 159 2.18 12.30 -4.54
CA ALA A 159 2.64 12.57 -3.19
C ALA A 159 3.97 13.36 -3.20
N GLY A 160 4.91 12.97 -4.06
CA GLY A 160 6.17 13.71 -4.25
C GLY A 160 5.96 15.14 -4.69
N THR A 161 5.02 15.39 -5.60
CA THR A 161 4.68 16.73 -6.10
C THR A 161 4.11 17.62 -4.99
N LEU A 162 3.24 17.07 -4.14
CA LEU A 162 2.71 17.82 -3.00
C LEU A 162 3.82 18.24 -2.02
N VAL A 163 4.75 17.34 -1.73
CA VAL A 163 5.87 17.66 -0.84
C VAL A 163 6.84 18.69 -1.45
N ARG A 164 7.11 18.62 -2.76
CA ARG A 164 7.98 19.61 -3.45
C ARG A 164 7.46 21.04 -3.34
N ARG A 165 6.13 21.24 -3.28
CA ARG A 165 5.53 22.58 -3.04
C ARG A 165 5.90 23.15 -1.65
N ASP A 166 6.00 22.29 -0.65
CA ASP A 166 6.27 22.68 0.73
C ASP A 166 7.76 22.68 1.08
N ALA A 167 8.55 21.86 0.43
CA ALA A 167 9.99 21.69 0.66
C ALA A 167 10.73 21.44 -0.67
N PRO A 168 10.90 22.47 -1.53
CA PRO A 168 11.47 22.32 -2.88
C PRO A 168 12.91 21.80 -2.92
N ASN A 169 13.69 22.03 -1.86
CA ASN A 169 15.09 21.62 -1.77
C ASN A 169 15.28 20.28 -1.03
N LEU A 170 14.19 19.63 -0.55
CA LEU A 170 14.31 18.34 0.10
C LEU A 170 14.54 17.24 -0.95
N PRO A 171 15.59 16.39 -0.83
CA PRO A 171 15.74 15.22 -1.67
C PRO A 171 14.52 14.30 -1.55
N ILE A 172 13.91 13.95 -2.69
CA ILE A 172 12.71 13.10 -2.75
C ILE A 172 12.95 11.97 -3.74
N ALA A 173 12.70 10.73 -3.30
CA ALA A 173 12.56 9.56 -4.16
C ALA A 173 11.10 9.10 -4.18
N VAL A 174 10.62 8.64 -5.34
CA VAL A 174 9.30 8.04 -5.47
C VAL A 174 9.47 6.52 -5.48
N ILE A 175 9.10 5.89 -4.37
CA ILE A 175 9.28 4.45 -4.14
C ILE A 175 8.05 3.95 -3.34
N PRO A 176 7.34 2.91 -3.80
CA PRO A 176 6.28 2.30 -3.01
C PRO A 176 6.77 1.85 -1.62
N GLN A 177 5.90 1.88 -0.63
CA GLN A 177 6.25 1.51 0.75
C GLN A 177 6.63 0.04 0.87
N LEU A 178 5.84 -0.83 0.25
CA LEU A 178 5.98 -2.27 0.30
C LEU A 178 6.31 -2.80 -1.09
N GLY A 179 7.05 -3.89 -1.14
CA GLY A 179 7.22 -4.68 -2.34
C GLY A 179 6.09 -5.70 -2.50
N ALA A 180 6.06 -6.32 -3.67
CA ALA A 180 5.21 -7.47 -3.95
C ALA A 180 6.06 -8.74 -3.95
N LEU A 181 5.60 -9.75 -3.23
CA LEU A 181 6.17 -11.08 -3.32
C LEU A 181 5.81 -11.68 -4.69
N ALA A 182 6.83 -11.99 -5.47
CA ALA A 182 6.66 -12.63 -6.76
C ALA A 182 7.01 -14.12 -6.65
N PRO A 183 6.12 -15.04 -7.02
CA PRO A 183 6.46 -16.46 -7.12
C PRO A 183 7.48 -16.67 -8.25
N HIS A 184 8.33 -17.71 -8.12
CA HIS A 184 9.28 -18.06 -9.17
C HIS A 184 8.55 -18.37 -10.48
N GLU A 185 7.51 -19.19 -10.38
CA GLU A 185 6.61 -19.53 -11.49
C GLU A 185 5.17 -19.19 -11.07
N PRO A 186 4.49 -18.28 -11.79
CA PRO A 186 3.09 -18.01 -11.55
C PRO A 186 2.27 -19.23 -11.97
N GLN A 187 1.26 -19.54 -11.18
CA GLN A 187 0.33 -20.62 -11.47
C GLN A 187 -0.96 -20.04 -12.02
N HIS A 188 -1.59 -20.76 -12.94
CA HIS A 188 -2.90 -20.42 -13.46
C HIS A 188 -3.76 -21.69 -13.56
N VAL A 189 -4.91 -21.65 -12.92
CA VAL A 189 -5.89 -22.74 -12.97
C VAL A 189 -6.82 -22.53 -14.16
N PRO A 190 -6.86 -23.43 -15.14
CA PRO A 190 -7.77 -23.32 -16.27
C PRO A 190 -9.23 -23.31 -15.83
N HIS A 191 -10.01 -22.41 -16.39
CA HIS A 191 -11.45 -22.32 -16.12
C HIS A 191 -12.20 -21.73 -17.31
N GLU A 192 -13.53 -21.82 -17.27
CA GLU A 192 -14.38 -21.28 -18.31
C GLU A 192 -14.73 -19.81 -18.01
N GLY A 193 -14.67 -18.96 -19.04
CA GLY A 193 -15.00 -17.52 -18.94
C GLY A 193 -13.90 -16.69 -18.28
N LEU A 194 -14.22 -15.43 -18.00
CA LEU A 194 -13.30 -14.48 -17.40
C LEU A 194 -13.44 -14.48 -15.87
N ALA A 195 -12.36 -14.80 -15.15
CA ALA A 195 -12.32 -14.73 -13.69
C ALA A 195 -11.79 -13.38 -13.24
N ILE A 196 -12.68 -12.58 -12.66
CA ILE A 196 -12.40 -11.22 -12.19
C ILE A 196 -12.24 -11.26 -10.67
N GLY A 197 -11.21 -10.63 -10.15
CA GLY A 197 -10.99 -10.42 -8.72
C GLY A 197 -11.08 -8.96 -8.33
N TYR A 198 -11.64 -8.71 -7.18
CA TYR A 198 -11.49 -7.46 -6.44
C TYR A 198 -11.01 -7.79 -5.03
N VAL A 199 -10.00 -7.04 -4.56
CA VAL A 199 -9.48 -7.18 -3.19
C VAL A 199 -9.38 -5.79 -2.57
N GLY A 200 -10.13 -5.56 -1.49
CA GLY A 200 -10.12 -4.29 -0.81
C GLY A 200 -11.31 -4.06 0.12
N ARG A 201 -11.32 -2.91 0.79
CA ARG A 201 -12.43 -2.52 1.66
C ARG A 201 -13.69 -2.22 0.84
N LEU A 202 -14.85 -2.56 1.39
CA LEU A 202 -16.15 -2.26 0.79
C LEU A 202 -16.64 -0.91 1.30
N VAL A 203 -16.16 0.16 0.64
CA VAL A 203 -16.49 1.56 0.97
C VAL A 203 -16.78 2.33 -0.33
N PRO A 204 -17.60 3.42 -0.28
CA PRO A 204 -18.13 4.07 -1.50
C PRO A 204 -17.06 4.47 -2.53
N HIS A 205 -15.96 5.01 -2.06
CA HIS A 205 -14.89 5.50 -2.94
C HIS A 205 -14.09 4.39 -3.64
N LYS A 206 -14.37 3.11 -3.37
CA LYS A 206 -13.77 1.98 -4.10
C LYS A 206 -14.53 1.61 -5.37
N GLY A 207 -15.72 2.18 -5.61
CA GLY A 207 -16.42 2.15 -6.90
C GLY A 207 -16.94 0.77 -7.32
N LEU A 208 -17.29 -0.11 -6.35
CA LEU A 208 -17.84 -1.42 -6.69
C LEU A 208 -19.24 -1.33 -7.32
N ASP A 209 -19.99 -0.30 -7.00
CA ASP A 209 -21.27 0.01 -7.65
C ASP A 209 -21.08 0.27 -9.16
N ILE A 210 -20.03 1.01 -9.55
CA ILE A 210 -19.67 1.25 -10.95
C ILE A 210 -19.21 -0.05 -11.62
N LEU A 211 -18.43 -0.89 -10.91
CA LEU A 211 -18.05 -2.21 -11.41
C LEU A 211 -19.26 -3.08 -11.69
N PHE A 212 -20.25 -3.10 -10.79
CA PHE A 212 -21.47 -3.90 -10.99
C PHE A 212 -22.30 -3.39 -12.19
N GLN A 213 -22.41 -2.07 -12.37
CA GLN A 213 -23.06 -1.48 -13.53
C GLN A 213 -22.36 -1.88 -14.84
N ALA A 214 -21.03 -1.90 -14.85
CA ALA A 214 -20.24 -2.35 -16.00
C ALA A 214 -20.50 -3.83 -16.32
N LEU A 215 -20.45 -4.69 -15.31
CA LEU A 215 -20.68 -6.14 -15.47
C LEU A 215 -22.11 -6.49 -15.84
N ALA A 216 -23.09 -5.69 -15.43
CA ALA A 216 -24.49 -5.86 -15.82
C ALA A 216 -24.72 -5.64 -17.35
N GLN A 217 -23.85 -4.89 -18.00
CA GLN A 217 -23.86 -4.68 -19.44
C GLN A 217 -23.27 -5.89 -20.22
N GLN A 218 -22.46 -6.73 -19.55
CA GLN A 218 -21.79 -7.91 -20.12
C GLN A 218 -22.65 -9.20 -20.03
N ARG A 219 -23.94 -9.11 -20.35
CA ARG A 219 -24.91 -10.22 -20.14
C ARG A 219 -24.60 -11.48 -20.95
N GLY A 220 -24.09 -11.34 -22.15
CA GLY A 220 -23.75 -12.46 -23.05
C GLY A 220 -22.40 -13.12 -22.77
N ALA A 221 -21.52 -12.47 -22.02
CA ALA A 221 -20.20 -12.98 -21.71
C ALA A 221 -20.20 -13.94 -20.51
N LYS A 222 -19.34 -14.94 -20.54
CA LYS A 222 -19.11 -15.83 -19.39
C LYS A 222 -18.04 -15.18 -18.51
N TRP A 223 -18.43 -14.77 -17.31
CA TRP A 223 -17.53 -14.23 -16.30
C TRP A 223 -17.99 -14.60 -14.90
N ARG A 224 -17.08 -14.55 -13.95
CA ARG A 224 -17.32 -14.64 -12.51
C ARG A 224 -16.54 -13.55 -11.79
N LEU A 225 -17.07 -13.02 -10.70
CA LEU A 225 -16.40 -12.03 -9.86
C LEU A 225 -16.19 -12.58 -8.46
N THR A 226 -14.96 -12.55 -7.98
CA THR A 226 -14.63 -12.85 -6.58
C THR A 226 -14.30 -11.55 -5.85
N ILE A 227 -15.06 -11.23 -4.81
CA ILE A 227 -14.87 -10.06 -3.96
C ILE A 227 -14.26 -10.48 -2.63
N VAL A 228 -13.04 -10.02 -2.38
CA VAL A 228 -12.31 -10.22 -1.11
C VAL A 228 -12.28 -8.92 -0.35
N GLY A 229 -12.87 -8.93 0.83
CA GLY A 229 -12.93 -7.77 1.70
C GLY A 229 -14.26 -7.63 2.41
N ASP A 230 -14.32 -6.64 3.28
CA ASP A 230 -15.50 -6.30 4.05
C ASP A 230 -15.58 -4.78 4.24
N GLY A 231 -16.73 -4.29 4.68
CA GLY A 231 -16.96 -2.88 4.92
C GLY A 231 -18.44 -2.49 4.99
N PRO A 232 -18.72 -1.22 5.28
CA PRO A 232 -20.10 -0.72 5.46
C PRO A 232 -20.98 -0.86 4.20
N GLU A 233 -20.39 -0.94 3.00
CA GLU A 233 -21.15 -1.10 1.75
C GLU A 233 -21.54 -2.56 1.44
N ARG A 234 -21.18 -3.54 2.30
CA ARG A 234 -21.42 -4.96 2.02
C ARG A 234 -22.86 -5.26 1.68
N GLU A 235 -23.79 -4.87 2.55
CA GLU A 235 -25.22 -5.15 2.39
C GLU A 235 -25.81 -4.43 1.17
N SER A 236 -25.46 -3.16 0.97
CA SER A 236 -25.92 -2.37 -0.19
C SER A 236 -25.43 -2.94 -1.51
N LEU A 237 -24.17 -3.42 -1.56
CA LEU A 237 -23.60 -4.05 -2.74
C LEU A 237 -24.23 -5.42 -3.04
N GLU A 238 -24.56 -6.23 -2.03
CA GLU A 238 -25.30 -7.50 -2.21
C GLU A 238 -26.71 -7.26 -2.75
N ALA A 239 -27.40 -6.22 -2.26
CA ALA A 239 -28.70 -5.80 -2.78
C ALA A 239 -28.60 -5.35 -4.24
N LEU A 240 -27.61 -4.51 -4.57
CA LEU A 240 -27.36 -4.04 -5.94
C LEU A 240 -27.01 -5.20 -6.89
N ALA A 241 -26.20 -6.16 -6.45
CA ALA A 241 -25.88 -7.35 -7.24
C ALA A 241 -27.13 -8.17 -7.57
N SER A 242 -28.09 -8.26 -6.63
CA SER A 242 -29.37 -8.94 -6.82
C SER A 242 -30.28 -8.17 -7.78
N GLU A 243 -30.40 -6.86 -7.63
CA GLU A 243 -31.16 -5.97 -8.52
C GLU A 243 -30.67 -6.07 -9.96
N LEU A 244 -29.36 -6.03 -10.16
CA LEU A 244 -28.72 -6.16 -11.46
C LEU A 244 -28.67 -7.59 -12.00
N ARG A 245 -29.20 -8.58 -11.26
CA ARG A 245 -29.19 -10.02 -11.59
C ARG A 245 -27.79 -10.62 -11.72
N LEU A 246 -26.85 -10.15 -10.92
CA LEU A 246 -25.44 -10.61 -10.89
C LEU A 246 -25.16 -11.57 -9.75
N ALA A 247 -26.04 -11.72 -8.76
CA ALA A 247 -25.80 -12.45 -7.52
C ALA A 247 -25.21 -13.87 -7.71
N ALA A 248 -25.70 -14.61 -8.72
CA ALA A 248 -25.19 -15.97 -9.03
C ALA A 248 -23.78 -16.00 -9.60
N ARG A 249 -23.21 -14.85 -10.03
CA ARG A 249 -21.88 -14.71 -10.60
C ARG A 249 -20.88 -14.05 -9.65
N VAL A 250 -21.34 -13.57 -8.49
CA VAL A 250 -20.51 -12.87 -7.50
C VAL A 250 -20.27 -13.75 -6.29
N ARG A 251 -19.01 -14.07 -6.04
CA ARG A 251 -18.56 -14.79 -4.85
C ARG A 251 -18.02 -13.79 -3.83
N TRP A 252 -18.59 -13.78 -2.65
CA TRP A 252 -18.14 -12.97 -1.52
C TRP A 252 -17.37 -13.83 -0.53
N THR A 253 -16.12 -13.46 -0.23
CA THR A 253 -15.28 -14.22 0.72
C THR A 253 -15.26 -13.60 2.11
N GLY A 254 -15.65 -12.33 2.25
CA GLY A 254 -15.31 -11.53 3.42
C GLY A 254 -13.84 -11.13 3.42
N GLY A 255 -13.37 -10.58 4.53
CA GLY A 255 -11.95 -10.24 4.71
C GLY A 255 -11.10 -11.50 4.88
N LEU A 256 -10.05 -11.62 4.08
CA LEU A 256 -9.08 -12.72 4.14
C LEU A 256 -7.72 -12.22 4.64
N PRO A 257 -6.97 -13.04 5.39
CA PRO A 257 -5.54 -12.81 5.65
C PRO A 257 -4.72 -12.77 4.35
N ALA A 258 -3.61 -12.04 4.34
CA ALA A 258 -2.77 -11.87 3.15
C ALA A 258 -2.32 -13.20 2.51
N GLU A 259 -2.01 -14.21 3.34
CA GLU A 259 -1.62 -15.54 2.88
C GLU A 259 -2.76 -16.25 2.12
N GLN A 260 -4.02 -16.04 2.55
CA GLN A 260 -5.19 -16.59 1.83
C GLN A 260 -5.52 -15.79 0.58
N VAL A 261 -5.26 -14.49 0.55
CA VAL A 261 -5.34 -13.68 -0.68
C VAL A 261 -4.34 -14.19 -1.71
N ALA A 262 -3.11 -14.51 -1.30
CA ALA A 262 -2.08 -15.06 -2.18
C ALA A 262 -2.52 -16.36 -2.87
N ASN A 263 -3.33 -17.19 -2.23
CA ASN A 263 -3.85 -18.43 -2.79
C ASN A 263 -4.95 -18.23 -3.86
N LEU A 264 -5.44 -17.00 -4.03
CA LEU A 264 -6.47 -16.70 -5.04
C LEU A 264 -5.90 -16.33 -6.41
N TRP A 265 -4.64 -15.91 -6.47
CA TRP A 265 -4.05 -15.44 -7.73
C TRP A 265 -4.13 -16.47 -8.86
N PRO A 266 -3.88 -17.78 -8.63
CA PRO A 266 -4.01 -18.80 -9.68
C PRO A 266 -5.40 -18.92 -10.30
N ASP A 267 -6.45 -18.53 -9.56
CA ASP A 267 -7.85 -18.63 -9.97
C ASP A 267 -8.37 -17.38 -10.69
N LEU A 268 -7.54 -16.33 -10.82
CA LEU A 268 -7.94 -15.04 -11.37
C LEU A 268 -7.25 -14.75 -12.71
N ASP A 269 -8.02 -14.25 -13.65
CA ASP A 269 -7.53 -13.71 -14.93
C ASP A 269 -7.21 -12.21 -14.83
N VAL A 270 -8.05 -11.48 -14.10
CA VAL A 270 -8.00 -10.02 -14.02
C VAL A 270 -8.24 -9.56 -12.60
N LEU A 271 -7.36 -8.71 -12.09
CA LEU A 271 -7.67 -7.90 -10.91
C LEU A 271 -8.20 -6.55 -11.34
N VAL A 272 -9.37 -6.15 -10.81
CA VAL A 272 -9.95 -4.84 -11.07
C VAL A 272 -9.86 -3.95 -9.85
N GLN A 273 -9.43 -2.69 -10.05
CA GLN A 273 -9.39 -1.63 -9.02
C GLN A 273 -10.20 -0.42 -9.51
N PRO A 274 -11.54 -0.40 -9.29
CA PRO A 274 -12.45 0.59 -9.87
C PRO A 274 -12.58 1.86 -9.02
N SER A 275 -11.54 2.20 -8.26
CA SER A 275 -11.52 3.31 -7.30
C SER A 275 -11.91 4.64 -7.92
N LEU A 276 -12.73 5.44 -7.22
CA LEU A 276 -13.17 6.76 -7.66
C LEU A 276 -12.07 7.81 -7.47
N ALA A 277 -12.09 8.86 -8.27
CA ALA A 277 -11.22 10.02 -8.13
C ALA A 277 -12.04 11.19 -7.55
N LEU A 278 -12.07 11.32 -6.23
CA LEU A 278 -12.81 12.37 -5.54
C LEU A 278 -11.92 13.57 -5.20
N PRO A 279 -12.46 14.78 -5.04
CA PRO A 279 -11.66 15.96 -4.68
C PRO A 279 -10.84 15.79 -3.38
N HIS A 280 -11.39 15.06 -2.41
CA HIS A 280 -10.81 14.84 -1.09
C HIS A 280 -10.24 13.42 -0.88
N TRP A 281 -10.34 12.55 -1.90
CA TRP A 281 -9.83 11.18 -1.83
C TRP A 281 -9.42 10.65 -3.20
N ARG A 282 -8.26 10.03 -3.26
CA ARG A 282 -7.75 9.28 -4.41
C ARG A 282 -7.04 8.04 -3.93
N GLU A 283 -6.89 7.03 -4.77
CA GLU A 283 -6.12 5.84 -4.38
C GLU A 283 -4.68 6.21 -4.06
N ALA A 284 -4.26 5.90 -2.84
CA ALA A 284 -2.92 6.25 -2.36
C ALA A 284 -1.97 5.05 -2.32
N ASN A 285 -2.53 3.84 -2.21
CA ASN A 285 -1.77 2.61 -2.10
C ASN A 285 -2.36 1.55 -3.05
N GLY A 286 -1.57 1.11 -4.00
CA GLY A 286 -1.96 0.07 -4.95
C GLY A 286 -1.28 -1.27 -4.68
N GLN A 287 -1.02 -1.63 -3.42
CA GLN A 287 -0.33 -2.87 -3.05
C GLN A 287 -0.92 -4.09 -3.75
N ILE A 288 -2.24 -4.19 -3.77
CA ILE A 288 -2.92 -5.34 -4.38
C ILE A 288 -2.73 -5.42 -5.91
N LEU A 289 -2.59 -4.27 -6.59
CA LEU A 289 -2.25 -4.24 -8.01
C LEU A 289 -0.83 -4.79 -8.25
N MET A 290 0.13 -4.37 -7.44
CA MET A 290 1.51 -4.85 -7.53
C MET A 290 1.60 -6.37 -7.26
N GLU A 291 0.82 -6.87 -6.31
CA GLU A 291 0.74 -8.31 -6.01
C GLU A 291 0.12 -9.10 -7.18
N ALA A 292 -1.00 -8.63 -7.73
CA ALA A 292 -1.62 -9.25 -8.90
C ALA A 292 -0.67 -9.28 -10.11
N MET A 293 -0.02 -8.15 -10.41
CA MET A 293 0.98 -8.03 -11.46
C MET A 293 2.14 -9.01 -11.25
N ALA A 294 2.66 -9.13 -10.02
CA ALA A 294 3.74 -10.05 -9.69
C ALA A 294 3.35 -11.53 -9.87
N ASN A 295 2.07 -11.84 -9.76
CA ASN A 295 1.49 -13.17 -9.98
C ASN A 295 0.97 -13.42 -11.40
N GLU A 296 1.34 -12.55 -12.36
CA GLU A 296 0.92 -12.65 -13.78
C GLU A 296 -0.59 -12.63 -13.97
N VAL A 297 -1.30 -11.88 -13.13
CA VAL A 297 -2.72 -11.55 -13.30
C VAL A 297 -2.82 -10.22 -14.04
N ALA A 298 -3.64 -10.15 -15.10
CA ALA A 298 -3.86 -8.90 -15.82
C ALA A 298 -4.53 -7.87 -14.88
N VAL A 299 -4.23 -6.60 -15.06
CA VAL A 299 -4.76 -5.54 -14.19
C VAL A 299 -5.57 -4.53 -14.97
N LEU A 300 -6.72 -4.19 -14.41
CA LEU A 300 -7.62 -3.13 -14.88
C LEU A 300 -7.85 -2.15 -13.73
N GLY A 301 -7.55 -0.90 -13.93
CA GLY A 301 -7.75 0.14 -12.94
C GLY A 301 -8.37 1.40 -13.50
N THR A 302 -8.71 2.33 -12.63
CA THR A 302 -9.18 3.66 -13.01
C THR A 302 -8.05 4.69 -12.90
N ASP A 303 -8.28 5.89 -13.42
CA ASP A 303 -7.35 7.03 -13.34
C ASP A 303 -7.31 7.69 -11.95
N SER A 304 -7.61 6.93 -10.90
CA SER A 304 -7.59 7.39 -9.51
C SER A 304 -6.20 7.26 -8.88
N GLY A 305 -5.64 8.39 -8.50
CA GLY A 305 -4.43 8.47 -7.67
C GLY A 305 -3.22 7.74 -8.24
N VAL A 306 -2.70 6.74 -7.51
CA VAL A 306 -1.48 5.98 -7.88
C VAL A 306 -1.72 4.91 -8.96
N ILE A 307 -2.97 4.56 -9.25
CA ILE A 307 -3.31 3.44 -10.15
C ILE A 307 -2.66 3.58 -11.54
N PRO A 308 -2.77 4.72 -12.25
CA PRO A 308 -2.13 4.87 -13.56
C PRO A 308 -0.60 4.72 -13.51
N GLU A 309 0.03 5.24 -12.45
CA GLU A 309 1.49 5.16 -12.26
C GLU A 309 1.95 3.70 -12.07
N LEU A 310 1.20 2.91 -11.29
CA LEU A 310 1.50 1.50 -11.04
C LEU A 310 1.32 0.65 -12.28
N ILE A 311 0.19 0.78 -12.96
CA ILE A 311 -0.15 -0.01 -14.15
C ILE A 311 0.75 0.38 -15.32
N GLY A 312 0.93 1.68 -15.60
CA GLY A 312 1.65 2.16 -16.78
C GLY A 312 1.08 1.60 -18.08
N ASP A 313 1.96 1.03 -18.88
CA ASP A 313 1.66 0.37 -20.15
C ASP A 313 1.35 -1.13 -20.02
N ALA A 314 1.42 -1.68 -18.82
CA ALA A 314 1.32 -3.11 -18.53
C ALA A 314 -0.09 -3.57 -18.10
N GLY A 315 -1.13 -2.82 -18.42
CA GLY A 315 -2.51 -3.14 -18.11
C GLY A 315 -3.46 -2.11 -18.72
N LEU A 316 -4.70 -2.08 -18.25
CA LEU A 316 -5.70 -1.13 -18.74
C LEU A 316 -6.05 -0.10 -17.65
N VAL A 317 -6.11 1.16 -18.05
CA VAL A 317 -6.57 2.26 -17.20
C VAL A 317 -7.74 2.95 -17.90
N VAL A 318 -8.84 3.14 -17.18
CA VAL A 318 -10.06 3.77 -17.69
C VAL A 318 -10.47 4.96 -16.81
N PRO A 319 -11.31 5.88 -17.28
CA PRO A 319 -11.82 6.97 -16.44
C PRO A 319 -12.57 6.45 -15.21
N ALA A 320 -12.31 7.06 -14.06
CA ALA A 320 -13.00 6.74 -12.81
C ALA A 320 -14.48 7.12 -12.88
N GLY A 321 -15.34 6.21 -12.41
CA GLY A 321 -16.79 6.43 -12.42
C GLY A 321 -17.48 6.18 -13.77
N ASP A 322 -16.78 5.62 -14.76
CA ASP A 322 -17.33 5.31 -16.08
C ASP A 322 -17.57 3.79 -16.24
N PRO A 323 -18.82 3.30 -16.08
CA PRO A 323 -19.13 1.89 -16.23
C PRO A 323 -19.04 1.41 -17.69
N ALA A 324 -19.23 2.29 -18.68
CA ALA A 324 -19.11 1.91 -20.08
C ALA A 324 -17.64 1.67 -20.47
N ALA A 325 -16.74 2.52 -20.01
CA ALA A 325 -15.30 2.34 -20.21
C ALA A 325 -14.77 1.07 -19.52
N LEU A 326 -15.25 0.76 -18.31
CA LEU A 326 -14.94 -0.52 -17.63
C LEU A 326 -15.46 -1.71 -18.43
N GLY A 327 -16.71 -1.64 -18.95
CA GLY A 327 -17.31 -2.68 -19.78
C GLY A 327 -16.48 -2.95 -21.04
N ALA A 328 -16.08 -1.92 -21.78
CA ALA A 328 -15.23 -2.05 -22.96
C ALA A 328 -13.84 -2.64 -22.64
N ALA A 329 -13.29 -2.32 -21.45
CA ALA A 329 -12.05 -2.92 -21.00
C ALA A 329 -12.20 -4.43 -20.70
N PHE A 330 -13.32 -4.87 -20.12
CA PHE A 330 -13.61 -6.30 -19.92
C PHE A 330 -13.79 -7.04 -21.25
N GLU A 331 -14.39 -6.43 -22.25
CA GLU A 331 -14.47 -7.02 -23.60
C GLU A 331 -13.07 -7.28 -24.19
N LYS A 332 -12.16 -6.32 -24.09
CA LYS A 332 -10.77 -6.51 -24.49
C LYS A 332 -10.07 -7.62 -23.73
N LEU A 333 -10.29 -7.69 -22.41
CA LEU A 333 -9.68 -8.70 -21.54
C LEU A 333 -10.34 -10.09 -21.71
N SER A 334 -11.50 -10.19 -22.34
CA SER A 334 -12.10 -11.46 -22.71
C SER A 334 -11.34 -12.17 -23.83
N ASP A 335 -10.60 -11.43 -24.67
CA ASP A 335 -9.64 -12.00 -25.60
C ASP A 335 -8.43 -12.56 -24.85
N ASN A 336 -8.24 -13.87 -24.94
CA ASN A 336 -7.21 -14.60 -24.19
C ASN A 336 -5.78 -14.16 -24.58
N ALA A 337 -5.54 -13.86 -25.86
CA ALA A 337 -4.22 -13.44 -26.34
C ALA A 337 -3.84 -12.06 -25.76
N THR A 338 -4.75 -11.11 -25.84
CA THR A 338 -4.59 -9.76 -25.28
C THR A 338 -4.38 -9.83 -23.77
N ARG A 339 -5.22 -10.59 -23.05
CA ARG A 339 -5.15 -10.72 -21.61
C ARG A 339 -3.82 -11.30 -21.15
N ARG A 340 -3.34 -12.39 -21.80
CA ARG A 340 -2.04 -13.01 -21.48
C ARG A 340 -0.88 -12.06 -21.76
N ALA A 341 -0.89 -11.34 -22.87
CA ALA A 341 0.15 -10.38 -23.19
C ALA A 341 0.25 -9.27 -22.12
N LEU A 342 -0.91 -8.75 -21.68
CA LEU A 342 -0.96 -7.76 -20.60
C LEU A 342 -0.52 -8.34 -19.25
N ALA A 343 -0.89 -9.57 -18.91
CA ALA A 343 -0.46 -10.24 -17.68
C ALA A 343 1.05 -10.44 -17.64
N GLN A 344 1.66 -10.86 -18.73
CA GLN A 344 3.12 -11.00 -18.85
C GLN A 344 3.84 -9.64 -18.73
N ALA A 345 3.33 -8.62 -19.40
CA ALA A 345 3.84 -7.26 -19.27
C ALA A 345 3.73 -6.74 -17.84
N ALA A 346 2.59 -7.00 -17.17
CA ALA A 346 2.36 -6.65 -15.79
C ALA A 346 3.40 -7.30 -14.86
N ARG A 347 3.63 -8.61 -15.03
CA ARG A 347 4.65 -9.33 -14.26
C ARG A 347 6.06 -8.78 -14.50
N ALA A 348 6.44 -8.58 -15.75
CA ALA A 348 7.76 -8.01 -16.07
C ALA A 348 7.96 -6.63 -15.42
N ARG A 349 6.93 -5.77 -15.43
CA ARG A 349 6.94 -4.48 -14.76
C ARG A 349 7.04 -4.63 -13.23
N ALA A 350 6.25 -5.53 -12.63
CA ALA A 350 6.27 -5.77 -11.19
C ALA A 350 7.63 -6.27 -10.71
N LEU A 351 8.24 -7.22 -11.39
CA LEU A 351 9.55 -7.74 -11.06
C LEU A 351 10.63 -6.64 -11.11
N ARG A 352 10.56 -5.79 -12.12
CA ARG A 352 11.53 -4.71 -12.32
C ARG A 352 11.37 -3.55 -11.34
N LEU A 353 10.13 -3.19 -10.95
CA LEU A 353 9.87 -1.94 -10.22
C LEU A 353 9.31 -2.15 -8.81
N TYR A 354 8.59 -3.25 -8.58
CA TYR A 354 7.74 -3.43 -7.39
C TYR A 354 8.06 -4.69 -6.59
N SER A 355 8.99 -5.55 -7.04
CA SER A 355 9.44 -6.66 -6.20
C SER A 355 10.12 -6.14 -4.92
N ASP A 356 10.08 -6.93 -3.87
CA ASP A 356 10.77 -6.62 -2.60
C ASP A 356 12.24 -6.24 -2.83
N ASP A 357 12.92 -6.95 -3.74
CA ASP A 357 14.31 -6.70 -4.12
C ASP A 357 14.50 -5.37 -4.85
N ALA A 358 13.65 -5.06 -5.81
CA ALA A 358 13.73 -3.81 -6.58
C ALA A 358 13.47 -2.58 -5.68
N ILE A 359 12.48 -2.69 -4.79
CA ILE A 359 12.16 -1.62 -3.84
C ILE A 359 13.27 -1.47 -2.80
N ALA A 360 13.84 -2.58 -2.30
CA ALA A 360 14.95 -2.53 -1.36
C ALA A 360 16.18 -1.87 -1.98
N GLU A 361 16.53 -2.19 -3.23
CA GLU A 361 17.66 -1.60 -3.94
C GLU A 361 17.49 -0.09 -4.10
N ARG A 362 16.36 0.37 -4.62
CA ARG A 362 16.03 1.79 -4.78
C ARG A 362 16.03 2.54 -3.44
N THR A 363 15.52 1.90 -2.40
CA THR A 363 15.51 2.46 -1.04
C THR A 363 16.92 2.63 -0.50
N LEU A 364 17.77 1.60 -0.66
CA LEU A 364 19.16 1.62 -0.21
C LEU A 364 20.00 2.67 -0.96
N GLU A 365 19.79 2.78 -2.27
CA GLU A 365 20.45 3.79 -3.10
C GLU A 365 20.10 5.20 -2.64
N PHE A 366 18.82 5.48 -2.44
CA PHE A 366 18.36 6.77 -1.92
C PHE A 366 18.90 7.06 -0.52
N TRP A 367 18.89 6.09 0.40
CA TRP A 367 19.47 6.28 1.73
C TRP A 367 20.97 6.61 1.67
N ARG A 368 21.74 5.94 0.79
CA ARG A 368 23.17 6.24 0.58
C ARG A 368 23.40 7.63 0.04
N GLN A 369 22.52 8.12 -0.82
CA GLN A 369 22.59 9.46 -1.38
C GLN A 369 22.41 10.53 -0.30
N VAL A 370 21.43 10.34 0.61
CA VAL A 370 21.03 11.38 1.58
C VAL A 370 21.71 11.27 2.95
N ALA A 371 22.31 10.14 3.29
CA ALA A 371 23.00 9.92 4.57
C ALA A 371 24.51 10.31 4.55
N LYS A 372 24.97 11.01 3.49
CA LYS A 372 26.37 11.48 3.35
C LYS A 372 26.68 12.61 4.30
#